data_cfda1cd1a7560e4e470401bd28184eaa
#
_entry.id   cfda1cd1a7560e4e470401bd28184eaa
#
_cell.length_a   1.000
_cell.length_b   1.000
_cell.length_c   1.000
_cell.angle_alpha   90.00
_cell.angle_beta   90.00
_cell.angle_gamma   90.00
#
_symmetry.space_group_name_H-M   'P 1'
#
loop_
_entity.id
_entity.type
_entity.pdbx_description
1 polymer ?
#
loop_
_entity_poly.entity_id
_entity_poly.type
_entity_poly.pdbx_seq_one_letter_code
_entity_poly.pdbx_strand_id
1 'polypeptide(L)'
;REVARQAWNDTLTENLLNIPQIIVPGKEATMRCCVYKERAVVGERVKLAMGGDKSNPNVIEVIEIACDECPVGGYEVTESCRGCLAHRCDDVCKKKALYFDEHHVAHIDKTKCVECGMCAKVCPYSAIVSRKRPCQNACKVKAITINEDKSAAILNEKCISCGACVYQCPFGAIMDKSFILDAIKLLKEAPET
;
A
#
# COMPACT_ATOMS: atom_id res chain seq x y z
N ARG A 1 13.24 15.19 -5.45
CA ARG A 1 13.75 16.56 -5.60
C ARG A 1 15.07 16.76 -4.85
N GLU A 2 15.18 16.43 -3.55
CA GLU A 2 16.40 16.62 -2.78
C GLU A 2 17.56 15.76 -3.31
N VAL A 3 17.33 14.48 -3.63
CA VAL A 3 18.34 13.62 -4.27
C VAL A 3 18.86 14.23 -5.57
N ALA A 4 18.00 14.76 -6.43
CA ALA A 4 18.40 15.39 -7.67
C ALA A 4 19.23 16.66 -7.42
N ARG A 5 18.85 17.49 -6.43
CA ARG A 5 19.59 18.69 -6.05
C ARG A 5 21.01 18.36 -5.57
N GLN A 6 21.12 17.36 -4.69
CA GLN A 6 22.41 16.93 -4.15
C GLN A 6 23.29 16.29 -5.25
N ALA A 7 22.68 15.51 -6.16
CA ALA A 7 23.39 14.91 -7.28
C ALA A 7 23.88 15.96 -8.29
N TRP A 8 23.08 16.98 -8.55
CA TRP A 8 23.49 18.06 -9.43
C TRP A 8 24.71 18.83 -8.88
N ASN A 9 24.76 19.03 -7.56
CA ASN A 9 25.82 19.73 -6.85
C ASN A 9 27.01 18.82 -6.47
N ASP A 10 27.05 17.56 -6.87
CA ASP A 10 28.07 16.56 -6.53
C ASP A 10 28.25 16.30 -5.02
N THR A 11 27.23 16.62 -4.22
CA THR A 11 27.23 16.47 -2.74
C THR A 11 26.35 15.30 -2.25
N LEU A 12 25.82 14.47 -3.16
CA LEU A 12 24.89 13.41 -2.82
C LEU A 12 25.50 12.37 -1.87
N THR A 13 26.73 11.94 -2.12
CA THR A 13 27.42 10.91 -1.33
C THR A 13 27.63 11.36 0.12
N GLU A 14 28.01 12.61 0.32
CA GLU A 14 28.27 13.19 1.64
C GLU A 14 26.98 13.39 2.45
N ASN A 15 25.90 13.78 1.77
CA ASN A 15 24.64 14.17 2.42
C ASN A 15 23.57 13.07 2.40
N LEU A 16 23.82 11.90 1.82
CA LEU A 16 22.83 10.86 1.60
C LEU A 16 22.06 10.49 2.87
N LEU A 17 22.76 10.25 3.97
CA LEU A 17 22.16 9.87 5.25
C LEU A 17 21.43 11.03 5.94
N ASN A 18 21.72 12.26 5.56
CA ASN A 18 21.12 13.46 6.13
C ASN A 18 19.84 13.88 5.40
N ILE A 19 19.59 13.38 4.18
CA ILE A 19 18.40 13.74 3.38
C ILE A 19 17.09 13.55 4.15
N PRO A 20 16.85 12.43 4.88
CA PRO A 20 15.63 12.27 5.66
C PRO A 20 15.45 13.36 6.72
N GLN A 21 16.53 13.81 7.36
CA GLN A 21 16.49 14.88 8.36
C GLN A 21 16.33 16.26 7.72
N ILE A 22 16.86 16.49 6.53
CA ILE A 22 16.67 17.74 5.77
C ILE A 22 15.21 17.88 5.38
N ILE A 23 14.55 16.77 4.98
CA ILE A 23 13.14 16.77 4.54
C ILE A 23 12.19 16.86 5.74
N VAL A 24 12.53 16.18 6.85
CA VAL A 24 11.77 16.16 8.11
C VAL A 24 12.65 16.68 9.24
N PRO A 25 12.85 18.01 9.35
CA PRO A 25 13.82 18.60 10.28
C PRO A 25 13.36 18.62 11.74
N GLY A 26 12.04 18.62 11.99
CA GLY A 26 11.44 18.75 13.32
C GLY A 26 11.61 17.53 14.21
N LYS A 27 11.18 17.65 15.46
CA LYS A 27 11.06 16.53 16.42
C LYS A 27 9.70 15.87 16.38
N GLU A 28 8.71 16.53 15.79
CA GLU A 28 7.32 16.07 15.68
C GLU A 28 7.06 15.49 14.30
N ALA A 29 6.34 14.39 14.25
CA ALA A 29 5.89 13.80 12.98
C ALA A 29 4.72 14.62 12.41
N THR A 30 4.67 14.73 11.07
CA THR A 30 3.58 15.40 10.36
C THR A 30 2.59 14.44 9.74
N MET A 31 3.04 13.26 9.34
CA MET A 31 2.24 12.29 8.57
C MET A 31 2.31 10.86 9.11
N ARG A 32 3.11 10.58 10.14
CA ARG A 32 3.29 9.22 10.69
C ARG A 32 3.21 9.24 12.21
N CYS A 33 3.18 8.05 12.83
CA CYS A 33 3.09 7.91 14.28
C CYS A 33 4.24 8.59 15.05
N CYS A 34 5.42 8.72 14.43
CA CYS A 34 6.57 9.39 15.02
C CYS A 34 7.57 9.86 13.93
N VAL A 35 8.41 10.82 14.29
CA VAL A 35 9.43 11.39 13.40
C VAL A 35 10.44 10.35 12.91
N TYR A 36 10.75 9.33 13.71
CA TYR A 36 11.69 8.28 13.33
C TYR A 36 11.14 7.42 12.20
N LYS A 37 9.86 7.00 12.30
CA LYS A 37 9.19 6.26 11.23
C LYS A 37 9.05 7.12 9.96
N GLU A 38 8.71 8.39 10.12
CA GLU A 38 8.60 9.31 8.99
C GLU A 38 9.94 9.45 8.26
N ARG A 39 11.04 9.64 8.97
CA ARG A 39 12.39 9.68 8.40
C ARG A 39 12.81 8.36 7.79
N ALA A 40 12.47 7.23 8.39
CA ALA A 40 12.75 5.91 7.82
C ALA A 40 12.02 5.72 6.47
N VAL A 41 10.75 6.09 6.37
CA VAL A 41 9.99 6.08 5.11
C VAL A 41 10.61 7.01 4.07
N VAL A 42 11.08 8.19 4.48
CA VAL A 42 11.81 9.10 3.58
C VAL A 42 13.11 8.47 3.10
N GLY A 43 13.84 7.76 3.97
CA GLY A 43 15.03 7.00 3.60
C GLY A 43 14.78 5.97 2.52
N GLU A 44 13.70 5.19 2.63
CA GLU A 44 13.29 4.25 1.57
C GLU A 44 12.92 4.98 0.26
N ARG A 45 12.24 6.12 0.34
CA ARG A 45 11.98 6.97 -0.85
C ARG A 45 13.25 7.51 -1.48
N VAL A 46 14.29 7.80 -0.70
CA VAL A 46 15.60 8.19 -1.22
C VAL A 46 16.22 7.05 -2.01
N LYS A 47 16.14 5.80 -1.53
CA LYS A 47 16.61 4.62 -2.28
C LYS A 47 15.89 4.50 -3.62
N LEU A 48 14.57 4.64 -3.65
CA LEU A 48 13.78 4.64 -4.89
C LEU A 48 14.19 5.80 -5.83
N ALA A 49 14.44 6.98 -5.28
CA ALA A 49 14.93 8.13 -6.04
C ALA A 49 16.33 7.92 -6.63
N MET A 50 17.09 6.98 -6.09
CA MET A 50 18.42 6.57 -6.57
C MET A 50 18.37 5.36 -7.53
N GLY A 51 17.19 4.91 -7.93
CA GLY A 51 17.00 3.80 -8.85
C GLY A 51 16.42 2.53 -8.23
N GLY A 52 16.12 2.52 -6.92
CA GLY A 52 15.49 1.40 -6.23
C GLY A 52 16.32 0.11 -6.23
N ASP A 53 15.65 -1.02 -6.11
CA ASP A 53 16.27 -2.33 -6.19
C ASP A 53 16.56 -2.71 -7.66
N LYS A 54 17.84 -2.87 -7.99
CA LYS A 54 18.29 -3.23 -9.34
C LYS A 54 17.92 -4.67 -9.71
N SER A 55 17.69 -5.56 -8.72
CA SER A 55 17.29 -6.95 -8.96
C SER A 55 15.80 -7.07 -9.33
N ASN A 56 14.99 -6.07 -8.97
CA ASN A 56 13.59 -6.03 -9.31
C ASN A 56 13.41 -5.54 -10.76
N PRO A 57 12.85 -6.34 -11.68
CA PRO A 57 12.66 -5.95 -13.08
C PRO A 57 11.56 -4.89 -13.26
N ASN A 58 10.66 -4.73 -12.27
CA ASN A 58 9.59 -3.75 -12.34
C ASN A 58 10.07 -2.35 -11.93
N VAL A 59 9.41 -1.35 -12.53
CA VAL A 59 9.61 0.07 -12.18
C VAL A 59 8.95 0.41 -10.84
N ILE A 60 7.93 -0.36 -10.44
CA ILE A 60 7.12 -0.08 -9.24
C ILE A 60 7.59 -0.94 -8.09
N GLU A 61 7.80 -0.32 -6.94
CA GLU A 61 8.22 -0.99 -5.69
C GLU A 61 7.30 -0.64 -4.51
N VAL A 62 7.33 -1.50 -3.50
CA VAL A 62 6.60 -1.32 -2.25
C VAL A 62 7.59 -0.94 -1.14
N ILE A 63 7.27 0.13 -0.44
CA ILE A 63 7.95 0.52 0.80
C ILE A 63 7.20 -0.16 1.95
N GLU A 64 7.68 -1.31 2.39
CA GLU A 64 7.02 -2.18 3.37
C GLU A 64 6.71 -1.43 4.66
N ILE A 65 7.68 -0.70 5.21
CA ILE A 65 7.52 0.08 6.45
C ILE A 65 6.47 1.20 6.37
N ALA A 66 6.02 1.56 5.17
CA ALA A 66 4.96 2.52 4.94
C ALA A 66 3.60 1.85 4.64
N CYS A 67 3.58 0.51 4.49
CA CYS A 67 2.41 -0.26 4.08
C CYS A 67 1.67 -0.94 5.25
N ASP A 68 1.63 -0.33 6.42
CA ASP A 68 1.15 -0.90 7.67
C ASP A 68 -0.23 -0.40 8.12
N GLU A 69 -0.69 0.75 7.62
CA GLU A 69 -1.95 1.36 8.04
C GLU A 69 -3.19 0.84 7.29
N CYS A 70 -2.99 0.05 6.24
CA CYS A 70 -4.10 -0.49 5.47
C CYS A 70 -4.81 -1.64 6.21
N PRO A 71 -6.13 -1.76 6.09
CA PRO A 71 -6.86 -2.91 6.64
C PRO A 71 -6.36 -4.22 6.03
N VAL A 72 -6.48 -5.31 6.77
CA VAL A 72 -6.07 -6.65 6.29
C VAL A 72 -6.85 -7.10 5.05
N GLY A 73 -8.01 -6.47 4.82
CA GLY A 73 -8.86 -6.78 3.67
C GLY A 73 -10.00 -7.74 4.01
N GLY A 74 -10.72 -8.14 2.96
CA GLY A 74 -11.86 -9.02 3.09
C GLY A 74 -13.19 -8.34 3.39
N TYR A 75 -14.19 -9.13 3.78
CA TYR A 75 -15.50 -8.63 4.16
C TYR A 75 -15.58 -8.39 5.66
N GLU A 76 -16.22 -7.31 6.05
CA GLU A 76 -16.50 -6.94 7.45
C GLU A 76 -17.98 -6.64 7.62
N VAL A 77 -18.50 -6.96 8.80
CA VAL A 77 -19.82 -6.51 9.24
C VAL A 77 -19.65 -5.18 9.97
N THR A 78 -20.42 -4.19 9.55
CA THR A 78 -20.41 -2.84 10.15
C THR A 78 -21.49 -2.72 11.23
N GLU A 79 -21.47 -1.63 11.98
CA GLU A 79 -22.49 -1.26 12.98
C GLU A 79 -23.90 -1.10 12.40
N SER A 80 -24.03 -1.08 11.07
CA SER A 80 -25.33 -1.08 10.39
C SER A 80 -26.04 -2.44 10.46
N CYS A 81 -25.40 -3.48 11.00
CA CYS A 81 -26.04 -4.78 11.22
C CYS A 81 -27.17 -4.66 12.24
N ARG A 82 -28.35 -5.16 11.88
CA ARG A 82 -29.54 -5.07 12.72
C ARG A 82 -29.93 -6.39 13.39
N GLY A 83 -29.07 -7.41 13.33
CA GLY A 83 -29.39 -8.69 13.93
C GLY A 83 -30.75 -9.28 13.41
N CYS A 84 -30.98 -9.20 12.10
CA CYS A 84 -32.26 -9.55 11.52
C CYS A 84 -32.58 -11.05 11.68
N LEU A 85 -33.80 -11.40 11.99
CA LEU A 85 -34.25 -12.81 12.22
C LEU A 85 -34.02 -13.70 11.01
N ALA A 86 -34.11 -13.17 9.80
CA ALA A 86 -33.98 -13.93 8.56
C ALA A 86 -32.59 -14.44 8.26
N HIS A 87 -31.55 -13.91 8.90
CA HIS A 87 -30.12 -14.30 8.76
C HIS A 87 -29.67 -14.65 7.32
N ARG A 88 -30.22 -13.93 6.31
CA ARG A 88 -29.95 -14.22 4.88
C ARG A 88 -28.48 -14.30 4.54
N CYS A 89 -27.65 -13.56 5.26
CA CYS A 89 -26.19 -13.57 5.06
C CYS A 89 -25.59 -14.93 5.44
N ASP A 90 -26.10 -15.62 6.46
CA ASP A 90 -25.67 -16.97 6.83
C ASP A 90 -26.23 -18.03 5.88
N ASP A 91 -27.50 -17.91 5.48
CA ASP A 91 -28.14 -18.87 4.56
C ASP A 91 -27.36 -19.02 3.25
N VAL A 92 -26.84 -17.92 2.69
CA VAL A 92 -26.09 -17.95 1.44
C VAL A 92 -24.62 -18.33 1.62
N CYS A 93 -24.12 -18.40 2.86
CA CYS A 93 -22.74 -18.69 3.14
C CYS A 93 -22.43 -20.19 3.06
N LYS A 94 -21.97 -20.65 1.89
CA LYS A 94 -21.58 -22.06 1.69
C LYS A 94 -20.47 -22.55 2.62
N LYS A 95 -19.65 -21.64 3.15
CA LYS A 95 -18.53 -21.94 4.05
C LYS A 95 -18.90 -21.83 5.53
N LYS A 96 -20.15 -21.44 5.83
CA LYS A 96 -20.60 -21.24 7.21
C LYS A 96 -19.61 -20.40 8.02
N ALA A 97 -19.16 -19.30 7.41
CA ALA A 97 -18.18 -18.39 7.98
C ALA A 97 -18.82 -17.25 8.81
N LEU A 98 -20.15 -17.20 8.92
CA LEU A 98 -20.83 -16.23 9.77
C LEU A 98 -21.21 -16.90 11.11
N TYR A 99 -21.13 -16.11 12.17
CA TYR A 99 -21.65 -16.42 13.50
C TYR A 99 -22.31 -15.16 14.07
N PHE A 100 -23.11 -15.33 15.09
CA PHE A 100 -23.89 -14.24 15.71
C PHE A 100 -23.55 -14.15 17.20
N ASP A 101 -23.45 -12.95 17.69
CA ASP A 101 -23.28 -12.69 19.10
C ASP A 101 -24.62 -12.73 19.89
N GLU A 102 -24.58 -12.46 21.17
CA GLU A 102 -25.74 -12.41 22.06
C GLU A 102 -26.76 -11.32 21.68
N HIS A 103 -26.35 -10.32 20.90
CA HIS A 103 -27.20 -9.27 20.37
C HIS A 103 -27.67 -9.56 18.95
N HIS A 104 -27.46 -10.79 18.46
CA HIS A 104 -27.75 -11.24 17.09
C HIS A 104 -26.98 -10.49 15.99
N VAL A 105 -25.94 -9.74 16.35
CA VAL A 105 -25.08 -9.07 15.36
C VAL A 105 -24.20 -10.12 14.67
N ALA A 106 -24.17 -10.06 13.35
CA ALA A 106 -23.37 -10.98 12.55
C ALA A 106 -21.87 -10.66 12.63
N HIS A 107 -21.04 -11.69 12.68
CA HIS A 107 -19.59 -11.61 12.59
C HIS A 107 -19.07 -12.57 11.51
N ILE A 108 -17.90 -12.29 10.95
CA ILE A 108 -17.29 -13.13 9.91
C ILE A 108 -16.03 -13.80 10.45
N ASP A 109 -16.03 -15.11 10.50
CA ASP A 109 -14.85 -15.93 10.76
C ASP A 109 -13.90 -15.85 9.56
N LYS A 110 -12.81 -15.07 9.71
CA LYS A 110 -11.83 -14.85 8.64
C LYS A 110 -11.08 -16.11 8.22
N THR A 111 -11.01 -17.12 9.09
CA THR A 111 -10.33 -18.39 8.78
C THR A 111 -11.14 -19.26 7.82
N LYS A 112 -12.47 -19.13 7.84
CA LYS A 112 -13.41 -19.87 6.97
C LYS A 112 -13.83 -19.07 5.75
N CYS A 113 -13.75 -17.73 5.82
CA CYS A 113 -14.26 -16.84 4.79
C CYS A 113 -13.36 -16.88 3.53
N VAL A 114 -13.96 -17.22 2.39
CA VAL A 114 -13.30 -17.22 1.07
C VAL A 114 -13.56 -15.95 0.26
N GLU A 115 -14.03 -14.90 0.87
CA GLU A 115 -14.26 -13.57 0.30
C GLU A 115 -15.16 -13.55 -0.96
N CYS A 116 -16.10 -14.48 -1.11
CA CYS A 116 -16.97 -14.57 -2.28
C CYS A 116 -18.01 -13.44 -2.39
N GLY A 117 -18.29 -12.71 -1.32
CA GLY A 117 -19.17 -11.55 -1.28
C GLY A 117 -20.68 -11.85 -1.33
N MET A 118 -21.11 -13.10 -1.28
CA MET A 118 -22.51 -13.46 -1.35
C MET A 118 -23.33 -12.87 -0.19
N CYS A 119 -22.77 -12.91 1.03
CA CYS A 119 -23.40 -12.34 2.22
C CYS A 119 -23.65 -10.83 2.10
N ALA A 120 -22.71 -10.09 1.50
CA ALA A 120 -22.85 -8.66 1.25
C ALA A 120 -23.99 -8.34 0.25
N LYS A 121 -24.13 -9.16 -0.78
CA LYS A 121 -25.18 -8.96 -1.82
C LYS A 121 -26.59 -9.13 -1.30
N VAL A 122 -26.79 -9.99 -0.31
CA VAL A 122 -28.15 -10.31 0.22
C VAL A 122 -28.51 -9.52 1.46
N CYS A 123 -27.57 -8.76 2.03
CA CYS A 123 -27.82 -7.95 3.21
C CYS A 123 -28.72 -6.75 2.85
N PRO A 124 -29.93 -6.65 3.37
CA PRO A 124 -30.86 -5.56 3.03
C PRO A 124 -30.42 -4.20 3.61
N TYR A 125 -29.52 -4.22 4.61
CA TYR A 125 -29.00 -3.02 5.26
C TYR A 125 -27.61 -2.62 4.74
N SER A 126 -27.07 -3.32 3.74
CA SER A 126 -25.69 -3.12 3.25
C SER A 126 -24.65 -3.10 4.37
N ALA A 127 -24.91 -3.84 5.45
CA ALA A 127 -24.06 -3.86 6.64
C ALA A 127 -22.78 -4.66 6.45
N ILE A 128 -22.64 -5.44 5.37
CA ILE A 128 -21.46 -6.24 5.07
C ILE A 128 -20.73 -5.58 3.90
N VAL A 129 -19.53 -5.07 4.18
CA VAL A 129 -18.73 -4.29 3.23
C VAL A 129 -17.41 -4.97 2.90
N SER A 130 -16.93 -4.77 1.66
CA SER A 130 -15.61 -5.23 1.25
C SER A 130 -14.56 -4.17 1.59
N ARG A 131 -13.55 -4.56 2.35
CA ARG A 131 -12.42 -3.70 2.78
C ARG A 131 -11.13 -4.00 1.99
N LYS A 132 -11.25 -4.19 0.69
CA LYS A 132 -10.07 -4.38 -0.15
C LYS A 132 -9.20 -3.12 -0.16
N ARG A 133 -7.90 -3.32 -0.18
CA ARG A 133 -6.95 -2.21 -0.26
C ARG A 133 -7.09 -1.45 -1.57
N PRO A 134 -6.92 -0.12 -1.58
CA PRO A 134 -7.02 0.68 -2.80
C PRO A 134 -6.11 0.18 -3.93
N CYS A 135 -4.88 -0.23 -3.60
CA CYS A 135 -3.93 -0.77 -4.57
C CYS A 135 -4.42 -2.08 -5.21
N GLN A 136 -5.04 -3.00 -4.43
CA GLN A 136 -5.61 -4.24 -4.94
C GLN A 136 -6.82 -3.98 -5.85
N ASN A 137 -7.69 -3.03 -5.45
CA ASN A 137 -8.86 -2.64 -6.25
C ASN A 137 -8.46 -2.00 -7.59
N ALA A 138 -7.38 -1.22 -7.59
CA ALA A 138 -6.90 -0.55 -8.80
C ALA A 138 -6.19 -1.48 -9.78
N CYS A 139 -5.66 -2.61 -9.28
CA CYS A 139 -4.86 -3.52 -10.12
C CYS A 139 -5.74 -4.40 -11.00
N LYS A 140 -5.90 -4.02 -12.27
CA LYS A 140 -6.71 -4.77 -13.26
C LYS A 140 -6.17 -6.18 -13.55
N VAL A 141 -4.86 -6.35 -13.50
CA VAL A 141 -4.19 -7.64 -13.73
C VAL A 141 -4.00 -8.46 -12.45
N LYS A 142 -4.52 -7.97 -11.29
CA LYS A 142 -4.46 -8.65 -9.99
C LYS A 142 -3.05 -9.07 -9.59
N ALA A 143 -2.07 -8.21 -9.85
CA ALA A 143 -0.67 -8.44 -9.50
C ALA A 143 -0.32 -8.06 -8.05
N ILE A 144 -1.27 -7.52 -7.25
CA ILE A 144 -1.03 -7.14 -5.85
C ILE A 144 -1.49 -8.24 -4.93
N THR A 145 -0.57 -8.78 -4.15
CA THR A 145 -0.79 -9.74 -3.06
C THR A 145 -0.49 -9.09 -1.70
N ILE A 146 -0.75 -9.82 -0.63
CA ILE A 146 -0.46 -9.37 0.73
C ILE A 146 0.44 -10.41 1.37
N ASN A 147 1.56 -9.97 1.92
CA ASN A 147 2.52 -10.78 2.66
C ASN A 147 1.98 -11.12 4.06
N GLU A 148 2.67 -12.03 4.76
CA GLU A 148 2.36 -12.43 6.13
C GLU A 148 2.47 -11.26 7.13
N ASP A 149 3.41 -10.35 6.91
CA ASP A 149 3.59 -9.10 7.68
C ASP A 149 2.54 -8.03 7.37
N LYS A 150 1.57 -8.36 6.52
CA LYS A 150 0.50 -7.47 6.03
C LYS A 150 0.96 -6.37 5.08
N SER A 151 2.20 -6.33 4.63
CA SER A 151 2.63 -5.46 3.54
C SER A 151 2.05 -5.92 2.20
N ALA A 152 1.97 -5.02 1.21
CA ALA A 152 1.62 -5.39 -0.15
C ALA A 152 2.86 -5.92 -0.87
N ALA A 153 2.66 -6.93 -1.73
CA ALA A 153 3.69 -7.42 -2.64
C ALA A 153 3.20 -7.33 -4.10
N ILE A 154 4.14 -7.18 -5.01
CA ILE A 154 3.86 -7.10 -6.44
C ILE A 154 4.39 -8.36 -7.13
N LEU A 155 3.50 -9.11 -7.78
CA LEU A 155 3.87 -10.25 -8.61
C LEU A 155 4.42 -9.72 -9.93
N ASN A 156 5.73 -9.79 -10.08
CA ASN A 156 6.45 -9.20 -11.23
C ASN A 156 6.01 -9.82 -12.56
N GLU A 157 5.73 -11.10 -12.58
CA GLU A 157 5.24 -11.82 -13.78
C GLU A 157 3.86 -11.36 -14.28
N LYS A 158 3.06 -10.73 -13.41
CA LYS A 158 1.72 -10.21 -13.75
C LYS A 158 1.68 -8.71 -13.90
N CYS A 159 2.66 -8.02 -13.31
CA CYS A 159 2.67 -6.56 -13.29
C CYS A 159 3.02 -5.99 -14.67
N ILE A 160 2.19 -5.08 -15.15
CA ILE A 160 2.39 -4.35 -16.43
C ILE A 160 2.90 -2.93 -16.21
N SER A 161 3.37 -2.60 -15.02
CA SER A 161 3.95 -1.29 -14.64
C SER A 161 3.05 -0.08 -14.98
N CYS A 162 1.72 -0.22 -14.91
CA CYS A 162 0.76 0.83 -15.30
C CYS A 162 0.61 1.98 -14.30
N GLY A 163 1.18 1.89 -13.08
CA GLY A 163 1.14 2.94 -12.06
C GLY A 163 -0.17 3.11 -11.30
N ALA A 164 -1.24 2.37 -11.63
CA ALA A 164 -2.54 2.54 -10.98
C ALA A 164 -2.50 2.33 -9.45
N CYS A 165 -1.69 1.40 -8.96
CA CYS A 165 -1.50 1.15 -7.53
C CYS A 165 -0.71 2.27 -6.84
N VAL A 166 0.22 2.92 -7.54
CA VAL A 166 0.96 4.10 -7.04
C VAL A 166 -0.01 5.25 -6.80
N TYR A 167 -0.83 5.56 -7.80
CA TYR A 167 -1.81 6.63 -7.72
C TYR A 167 -2.85 6.43 -6.61
N GLN A 168 -3.29 5.18 -6.40
CA GLN A 168 -4.34 4.86 -5.42
C GLN A 168 -3.83 4.62 -4.00
N CYS A 169 -2.51 4.58 -3.78
CA CYS A 169 -1.98 4.35 -2.44
C CYS A 169 -2.05 5.62 -1.57
N PRO A 170 -2.95 5.71 -0.56
CA PRO A 170 -3.11 6.92 0.24
C PRO A 170 -1.91 7.17 1.17
N PHE A 171 -1.09 6.16 1.39
CA PHE A 171 0.08 6.24 2.29
C PHE A 171 1.39 6.46 1.52
N GLY A 172 1.37 6.50 0.18
CA GLY A 172 2.57 6.57 -0.63
C GLY A 172 3.56 5.44 -0.33
N ALA A 173 3.02 4.25 -0.03
CA ALA A 173 3.80 3.05 0.22
C ALA A 173 4.18 2.32 -1.08
N ILE A 174 3.49 2.59 -2.18
CA ILE A 174 3.81 2.05 -3.50
C ILE A 174 4.27 3.22 -4.35
N MET A 175 5.47 3.12 -4.89
CA MET A 175 6.09 4.19 -5.67
C MET A 175 6.86 3.61 -6.86
N ASP A 176 7.15 4.46 -7.82
CA ASP A 176 8.01 4.16 -8.96
C ASP A 176 9.47 4.48 -8.64
N LYS A 177 10.38 3.73 -9.24
CA LYS A 177 11.81 4.03 -9.27
C LYS A 177 12.06 5.29 -10.09
N SER A 178 13.05 6.06 -9.70
CA SER A 178 13.50 7.22 -10.46
C SER A 178 14.80 6.94 -11.20
N PHE A 179 14.88 7.39 -12.43
CA PHE A 179 16.09 7.37 -13.26
C PHE A 179 16.76 8.74 -13.32
N ILE A 180 16.45 9.61 -12.35
CA ILE A 180 16.94 11.01 -12.35
C ILE A 180 18.46 11.10 -12.25
N LEU A 181 19.12 10.16 -11.56
CA LEU A 181 20.58 10.16 -11.45
C LEU A 181 21.25 9.85 -12.79
N ASP A 182 20.71 8.91 -13.55
CA ASP A 182 21.19 8.58 -14.89
C ASP A 182 21.03 9.78 -15.85
N ALA A 183 19.85 10.45 -15.76
CA ALA A 183 19.58 11.65 -16.55
C ALA A 183 20.55 12.80 -16.18
N ILE A 184 20.83 13.03 -14.90
CA ILE A 184 21.80 14.05 -14.45
C ILE A 184 23.21 13.73 -14.95
N LYS A 185 23.63 12.46 -14.87
CA LYS A 185 24.92 12.01 -15.37
C LYS A 185 25.05 12.29 -16.87
N LEU A 186 24.07 11.89 -17.66
CA LEU A 186 24.06 12.16 -19.11
C LEU A 186 24.12 13.67 -19.43
N LEU A 187 23.38 14.50 -18.66
CA LEU A 187 23.40 15.96 -18.86
C LEU A 187 24.76 16.59 -18.52
N LYS A 188 25.45 16.07 -17.51
CA LYS A 188 26.79 16.55 -17.13
C LYS A 188 27.91 16.09 -18.09
N GLU A 189 27.73 14.91 -18.68
CA GLU A 189 28.68 14.32 -19.64
C GLU A 189 28.44 14.80 -21.09
N ALA A 190 27.30 15.46 -21.35
CA ALA A 190 27.00 15.98 -22.68
C ALA A 190 27.98 17.08 -23.07
N PRO A 191 28.59 17.02 -24.30
CA PRO A 191 29.44 18.08 -24.78
C PRO A 191 28.63 19.38 -24.92
N GLU A 192 29.23 20.50 -24.48
CA GLU A 192 28.67 21.83 -24.73
C GLU A 192 28.58 22.05 -26.25
N THR A 193 27.34 22.18 -26.77
CA THR A 193 27.05 22.47 -28.16
C THR A 193 27.00 23.99 -28.39
#